data_02fcb129f64afa40acc89ecf22e6baaf
#
_entry.id   02fcb129f64afa40acc89ecf22e6baaf
#
_cell.length_a   1.000
_cell.length_b   1.000
_cell.length_c   1.000
_cell.angle_alpha   90.00
_cell.angle_beta   90.00
_cell.angle_gamma   90.00
#
_symmetry.space_group_name_H-M   'P 1'
#
loop_
_entity.id
_entity.type
_entity.pdbx_description
1 polymer ?
#
loop_
_entity_poly.entity_id
_entity_poly.type
_entity_poly.pdbx_seq_one_letter_code
_entity_poly.pdbx_strand_id
1 'polypeptide(L)'
;ESWILDNADRNPGLSVEANARMVDPGYDALTPEKKEAICAEVQGVLDAIGASHGNGQWKAMVMVDDRIADSIFQQIQTRPQEYSVLATLNLNGDYVSDAAAAVVGGLGMAPGANIGDSAAIFEATHGTAPKHAGLDRINPGSVILSGVMMLEYMGWQEAADLITAGLSAAIANREVTYDLARLMEPPVEPVSCSGFADAVIRHFGG
;
A
#
# COMPACT_ATOMS: atom_id res chain seq x y z
N GLU A 1 -20.94 -3.38 -6.15
CA GLU A 1 -21.22 -4.06 -4.86
C GLU A 1 -20.65 -3.30 -3.67
N SER A 2 -19.35 -2.96 -3.65
CA SER A 2 -18.74 -2.22 -2.53
C SER A 2 -19.44 -0.88 -2.25
N TRP A 3 -19.80 -0.17 -3.31
CA TRP A 3 -20.53 1.09 -3.19
C TRP A 3 -21.91 0.93 -2.55
N ILE A 4 -22.65 -0.12 -2.94
CA ILE A 4 -23.96 -0.42 -2.37
C ILE A 4 -23.82 -0.76 -0.88
N LEU A 5 -22.84 -1.58 -0.51
CA LEU A 5 -22.56 -1.96 0.89
C LEU A 5 -22.19 -0.75 1.75
N ASP A 6 -21.26 0.10 1.27
CA ASP A 6 -20.81 1.29 1.98
C ASP A 6 -21.95 2.30 2.18
N ASN A 7 -22.82 2.46 1.19
CA ASN A 7 -23.98 3.34 1.29
C ASN A 7 -25.14 2.73 2.09
N ALA A 8 -25.33 1.42 2.07
CA ALA A 8 -26.33 0.77 2.90
C ALA A 8 -26.03 0.92 4.39
N ASP A 9 -24.75 0.88 4.79
CA ASP A 9 -24.34 1.11 6.19
C ASP A 9 -24.34 2.60 6.59
N ARG A 10 -23.92 3.49 5.68
CA ARG A 10 -23.86 4.94 5.95
C ARG A 10 -25.20 5.65 5.77
N ASN A 11 -26.03 5.17 4.85
CA ASN A 11 -27.33 5.74 4.52
C ASN A 11 -28.42 4.65 4.52
N PRO A 12 -28.85 4.16 5.69
CA PRO A 12 -29.82 3.07 5.79
C PRO A 12 -31.20 3.41 5.19
N GLY A 13 -31.39 4.63 4.67
CA GLY A 13 -32.61 5.09 4.02
C GLY A 13 -32.52 5.22 2.50
N LEU A 14 -31.44 4.77 1.85
CA LEU A 14 -31.37 4.77 0.38
C LEU A 14 -32.40 3.80 -0.18
N SER A 15 -33.43 4.33 -0.85
CA SER A 15 -34.48 3.53 -1.49
C SER A 15 -33.93 2.75 -2.68
N VAL A 16 -34.63 1.67 -3.05
CA VAL A 16 -34.34 0.91 -4.28
C VAL A 16 -34.29 1.83 -5.52
N GLU A 17 -35.19 2.80 -5.59
CA GLU A 17 -35.18 3.80 -6.67
C GLU A 17 -33.93 4.68 -6.67
N ALA A 18 -33.38 5.07 -5.53
CA ALA A 18 -32.16 5.84 -5.46
C ALA A 18 -30.97 5.04 -5.99
N ASN A 19 -30.90 3.75 -5.66
CA ASN A 19 -29.90 2.84 -6.21
C ASN A 19 -30.13 2.61 -7.72
N ALA A 20 -31.37 2.48 -8.18
CA ALA A 20 -31.71 2.33 -9.59
C ALA A 20 -31.26 3.54 -10.44
N ARG A 21 -31.40 4.77 -9.93
CA ARG A 21 -30.91 5.99 -10.61
C ARG A 21 -29.38 6.04 -10.73
N MET A 22 -28.68 5.35 -9.87
CA MET A 22 -27.22 5.27 -9.94
C MET A 22 -26.74 4.20 -10.92
N VAL A 23 -27.50 3.10 -11.01
CA VAL A 23 -27.24 2.04 -12.02
C VAL A 23 -27.55 2.54 -13.44
N ASP A 24 -28.65 3.29 -13.61
CA ASP A 24 -29.03 3.88 -14.90
C ASP A 24 -29.23 5.40 -14.75
N PRO A 25 -28.29 6.22 -15.24
CA PRO A 25 -28.43 7.68 -15.24
C PRO A 25 -29.64 8.20 -16.01
N GLY A 26 -30.20 7.40 -16.92
CA GLY A 26 -31.42 7.69 -17.66
C GLY A 26 -32.72 7.27 -16.97
N TYR A 27 -32.66 6.73 -15.76
CA TYR A 27 -33.77 6.14 -15.03
C TYR A 27 -35.05 6.98 -15.02
N ASP A 28 -34.93 8.28 -14.76
CA ASP A 28 -36.11 9.17 -14.65
C ASP A 28 -36.90 9.33 -15.96
N ALA A 29 -36.23 9.11 -17.11
CA ALA A 29 -36.84 9.17 -18.44
C ALA A 29 -37.43 7.83 -18.92
N LEU A 30 -37.25 6.73 -18.16
CA LEU A 30 -37.75 5.40 -18.51
C LEU A 30 -39.28 5.29 -18.36
N THR A 31 -39.86 4.32 -19.12
CA THR A 31 -41.28 3.95 -18.93
C THR A 31 -41.48 3.26 -17.57
N PRO A 32 -42.71 3.28 -17.04
CA PRO A 32 -43.01 2.63 -15.76
C PRO A 32 -42.59 1.16 -15.70
N GLU A 33 -42.80 0.41 -16.75
CA GLU A 33 -42.46 -1.01 -16.86
C GLU A 33 -40.96 -1.24 -16.80
N LYS A 34 -40.16 -0.37 -17.42
CA LYS A 34 -38.69 -0.44 -17.37
C LYS A 34 -38.16 -0.04 -15.99
N LYS A 35 -38.77 0.96 -15.36
CA LYS A 35 -38.43 1.34 -13.97
C LYS A 35 -38.67 0.20 -13.00
N GLU A 36 -39.81 -0.47 -13.13
CA GLU A 36 -40.14 -1.62 -12.29
C GLU A 36 -39.14 -2.78 -12.49
N ALA A 37 -38.77 -3.07 -13.74
CA ALA A 37 -37.78 -4.11 -14.04
C ALA A 37 -36.40 -3.81 -13.42
N ILE A 38 -35.90 -2.59 -13.56
CA ILE A 38 -34.61 -2.20 -12.95
C ILE A 38 -34.71 -2.22 -11.41
N CYS A 39 -35.80 -1.73 -10.84
CA CYS A 39 -36.00 -1.79 -9.39
C CYS A 39 -36.03 -3.23 -8.86
N ALA A 40 -36.68 -4.16 -9.59
CA ALA A 40 -36.69 -5.57 -9.22
C ALA A 40 -35.30 -6.21 -9.27
N GLU A 41 -34.50 -5.88 -10.29
CA GLU A 41 -33.12 -6.33 -10.43
C GLU A 41 -32.25 -5.78 -9.29
N VAL A 42 -32.32 -4.49 -9.00
CA VAL A 42 -31.61 -3.83 -7.90
C VAL A 42 -32.01 -4.42 -6.56
N GLN A 43 -33.32 -4.67 -6.33
CA GLN A 43 -33.78 -5.30 -5.11
C GLN A 43 -33.19 -6.70 -4.93
N GLY A 44 -33.14 -7.50 -6.01
CA GLY A 44 -32.54 -8.83 -5.95
C GLY A 44 -31.05 -8.80 -5.58
N VAL A 45 -30.31 -7.81 -6.12
CA VAL A 45 -28.89 -7.59 -5.74
C VAL A 45 -28.78 -7.17 -4.27
N LEU A 46 -29.60 -6.22 -3.82
CA LEU A 46 -29.59 -5.76 -2.42
C LEU A 46 -29.91 -6.90 -1.45
N ASP A 47 -30.87 -7.76 -1.78
CA ASP A 47 -31.25 -8.91 -0.95
C ASP A 47 -30.10 -9.94 -0.89
N ALA A 48 -29.46 -10.23 -2.03
CA ALA A 48 -28.32 -11.15 -2.09
C ALA A 48 -27.11 -10.63 -1.29
N ILE A 49 -26.80 -9.34 -1.44
CA ILE A 49 -25.72 -8.69 -0.70
C ILE A 49 -26.07 -8.61 0.80
N GLY A 50 -27.31 -8.24 1.13
CA GLY A 50 -27.79 -8.19 2.51
C GLY A 50 -27.69 -9.54 3.23
N ALA A 51 -27.95 -10.64 2.52
CA ALA A 51 -27.84 -11.99 3.07
C ALA A 51 -26.39 -12.41 3.37
N SER A 52 -25.44 -12.00 2.54
CA SER A 52 -24.04 -12.41 2.64
C SER A 52 -23.15 -11.42 3.39
N HIS A 53 -23.44 -10.14 3.32
CA HIS A 53 -22.58 -9.05 3.79
C HIS A 53 -23.27 -8.06 4.76
N GLY A 54 -24.59 -8.20 4.97
CA GLY A 54 -25.38 -7.30 5.79
C GLY A 54 -25.00 -7.30 7.27
N ASN A 55 -25.58 -6.34 8.03
CA ASN A 55 -25.34 -6.16 9.47
C ASN A 55 -23.86 -5.94 9.84
N GLY A 56 -23.09 -5.30 8.96
CA GLY A 56 -21.67 -5.02 9.19
C GLY A 56 -20.73 -6.22 9.01
N GLN A 57 -21.20 -7.37 8.57
CA GLN A 57 -20.37 -8.55 8.30
C GLN A 57 -19.28 -8.27 7.27
N TRP A 58 -19.55 -7.42 6.28
CA TRP A 58 -18.59 -7.00 5.26
C TRP A 58 -17.31 -6.36 5.83
N LYS A 59 -17.37 -5.77 7.03
CA LYS A 59 -16.20 -5.15 7.69
C LYS A 59 -15.10 -6.15 8.07
N ALA A 60 -15.44 -7.42 8.17
CA ALA A 60 -14.49 -8.51 8.41
C ALA A 60 -13.96 -9.14 7.10
N MET A 61 -14.39 -8.66 5.95
CA MET A 61 -14.02 -9.17 4.63
C MET A 61 -12.98 -8.27 3.96
N VAL A 62 -12.34 -8.79 2.91
CA VAL A 62 -11.47 -7.99 2.06
C VAL A 62 -12.33 -7.10 1.18
N MET A 63 -12.22 -5.78 1.38
CA MET A 63 -12.86 -4.81 0.49
C MET A 63 -11.94 -4.53 -0.70
N VAL A 64 -12.50 -4.68 -1.90
CA VAL A 64 -11.82 -4.32 -3.15
C VAL A 64 -12.58 -3.16 -3.78
N ASP A 65 -11.87 -2.06 -4.02
CA ASP A 65 -12.46 -0.84 -4.56
C ASP A 65 -11.52 -0.24 -5.61
N ASP A 66 -12.04 0.45 -6.60
CA ASP A 66 -11.24 1.10 -7.63
C ASP A 66 -11.06 2.60 -7.35
N ARG A 67 -9.93 3.12 -7.78
CA ARG A 67 -9.59 4.55 -7.69
C ARG A 67 -9.01 5.05 -9.00
N ILE A 68 -9.40 6.26 -9.38
CA ILE A 68 -8.78 6.96 -10.51
C ILE A 68 -7.33 7.29 -10.15
N ALA A 69 -6.41 7.07 -11.09
CA ALA A 69 -4.97 7.14 -10.84
C ALA A 69 -4.49 8.48 -10.27
N ASP A 70 -5.00 9.61 -10.75
CA ASP A 70 -4.65 10.93 -10.22
C ASP A 70 -5.19 11.14 -8.80
N SER A 71 -6.38 10.63 -8.52
CA SER A 71 -6.98 10.69 -7.18
C SER A 71 -6.20 9.88 -6.16
N ILE A 72 -5.74 8.67 -6.51
CA ILE A 72 -4.95 7.85 -5.58
C ILE A 72 -3.62 8.51 -5.22
N PHE A 73 -2.97 9.21 -6.16
CA PHE A 73 -1.74 9.96 -5.88
C PHE A 73 -1.88 10.95 -4.73
N GLN A 74 -3.00 11.63 -4.67
CA GLN A 74 -3.31 12.58 -3.60
C GLN A 74 -3.71 11.85 -2.31
N GLN A 75 -4.51 10.79 -2.42
CA GLN A 75 -5.09 10.08 -1.30
C GLN A 75 -4.04 9.34 -0.46
N ILE A 76 -3.06 8.69 -1.07
CA ILE A 76 -1.98 8.02 -0.34
C ILE A 76 -1.11 8.97 0.48
N GLN A 77 -1.07 10.26 0.13
CA GLN A 77 -0.31 11.27 0.88
C GLN A 77 -1.12 11.87 2.03
N THR A 78 -2.43 11.98 1.88
CA THR A 78 -3.30 12.68 2.84
C THR A 78 -4.03 11.75 3.80
N ARG A 79 -4.24 10.48 3.42
CA ARG A 79 -4.96 9.48 4.20
C ARG A 79 -4.49 8.04 3.89
N PRO A 80 -3.19 7.77 4.03
CA PRO A 80 -2.60 6.45 3.69
C PRO A 80 -3.22 5.30 4.49
N GLN A 81 -3.74 5.56 5.68
CA GLN A 81 -4.36 4.57 6.57
C GLN A 81 -5.65 3.94 6.00
N GLU A 82 -6.23 4.51 4.94
CA GLU A 82 -7.39 3.91 4.27
C GLU A 82 -7.02 2.75 3.34
N TYR A 83 -5.73 2.57 3.05
CA TYR A 83 -5.24 1.61 2.06
C TYR A 83 -4.33 0.58 2.69
N SER A 84 -4.68 -0.71 2.57
CA SER A 84 -3.83 -1.82 3.00
C SER A 84 -2.96 -2.34 1.86
N VAL A 85 -3.53 -2.45 0.65
CA VAL A 85 -2.87 -2.93 -0.56
C VAL A 85 -3.35 -2.11 -1.75
N LEU A 86 -2.43 -1.72 -2.62
CA LEU A 86 -2.73 -1.10 -3.91
C LEU A 86 -2.32 -2.04 -5.04
N ALA A 87 -3.29 -2.46 -5.86
CA ALA A 87 -3.04 -3.23 -7.07
C ALA A 87 -3.11 -2.30 -8.28
N THR A 88 -2.05 -2.22 -9.06
CA THR A 88 -1.96 -1.32 -10.21
C THR A 88 -1.30 -2.00 -11.40
N LEU A 89 -1.40 -1.38 -12.59
CA LEU A 89 -0.54 -1.71 -13.72
C LEU A 89 0.86 -1.17 -13.48
N ASN A 90 1.87 -1.80 -14.12
CA ASN A 90 3.29 -1.53 -13.96
C ASN A 90 3.62 -0.03 -13.86
N LEU A 91 3.36 0.76 -14.90
CA LEU A 91 3.76 2.17 -14.94
C LEU A 91 3.15 3.02 -13.81
N ASN A 92 1.85 2.84 -13.53
CA ASN A 92 1.19 3.55 -12.46
C ASN A 92 1.73 3.10 -11.08
N GLY A 93 2.04 1.81 -10.95
CA GLY A 93 2.68 1.24 -9.77
C GLY A 93 4.03 1.86 -9.48
N ASP A 94 4.88 1.99 -10.50
CA ASP A 94 6.20 2.61 -10.38
C ASP A 94 6.10 4.07 -9.89
N TYR A 95 5.19 4.85 -10.46
CA TYR A 95 4.99 6.24 -10.04
C TYR A 95 4.44 6.34 -8.61
N VAL A 96 3.47 5.51 -8.26
CA VAL A 96 2.83 5.54 -6.92
C VAL A 96 3.81 5.07 -5.86
N SER A 97 4.57 4.00 -6.12
CA SER A 97 5.54 3.46 -5.16
C SER A 97 6.70 4.42 -4.92
N ASP A 98 7.23 5.08 -5.97
CA ASP A 98 8.28 6.08 -5.83
C ASP A 98 7.81 7.32 -5.04
N ALA A 99 6.57 7.77 -5.30
CA ALA A 99 5.96 8.86 -4.56
C ALA A 99 5.74 8.50 -3.07
N ALA A 100 5.29 7.28 -2.79
CA ALA A 100 5.13 6.78 -1.43
C ALA A 100 6.48 6.63 -0.72
N ALA A 101 7.50 6.09 -1.42
CA ALA A 101 8.86 5.98 -0.90
C ALA A 101 9.45 7.34 -0.51
N ALA A 102 9.18 8.39 -1.29
CA ALA A 102 9.63 9.75 -0.98
C ALA A 102 9.07 10.27 0.35
N VAL A 103 7.86 9.89 0.72
CA VAL A 103 7.21 10.29 1.99
C VAL A 103 7.84 9.61 3.20
N VAL A 104 8.29 8.36 3.05
CA VAL A 104 8.85 7.56 4.17
C VAL A 104 10.37 7.64 4.31
N GLY A 105 11.04 8.46 3.52
CA GLY A 105 12.50 8.67 3.65
C GLY A 105 13.28 8.56 2.35
N GLY A 106 12.64 8.18 1.26
CA GLY A 106 13.22 8.08 -0.08
C GLY A 106 13.40 6.64 -0.56
N LEU A 107 13.83 6.51 -1.83
CA LEU A 107 14.00 5.23 -2.51
C LEU A 107 14.99 4.28 -1.80
N GLY A 108 15.93 4.81 -1.02
CA GLY A 108 16.86 4.02 -0.21
C GLY A 108 16.20 3.18 0.88
N MET A 109 14.90 3.36 1.12
CA MET A 109 14.10 2.61 2.11
C MET A 109 13.01 1.75 1.48
N ALA A 110 12.84 1.76 0.16
CA ALA A 110 11.78 1.05 -0.52
C ALA A 110 12.25 -0.34 -0.99
N PRO A 111 11.73 -1.45 -0.45
CA PRO A 111 12.04 -2.79 -0.93
C PRO A 111 11.27 -3.12 -2.20
N GLY A 112 11.77 -4.10 -2.97
CA GLY A 112 11.14 -4.61 -4.17
C GLY A 112 11.18 -6.12 -4.27
N ALA A 113 10.16 -6.69 -4.91
CA ALA A 113 10.08 -8.10 -5.22
C ALA A 113 9.32 -8.33 -6.53
N ASN A 114 9.80 -9.30 -7.32
CA ASN A 114 9.12 -9.81 -8.50
C ASN A 114 8.79 -11.28 -8.24
N ILE A 115 7.52 -11.59 -8.01
CA ILE A 115 7.07 -12.91 -7.60
C ILE A 115 6.28 -13.56 -8.74
N GLY A 116 6.76 -14.70 -9.21
CA GLY A 116 6.12 -15.51 -10.23
C GLY A 116 5.73 -16.89 -9.69
N ASP A 117 5.15 -17.72 -10.55
CA ASP A 117 4.63 -19.04 -10.17
C ASP A 117 5.71 -20.01 -9.72
N SER A 118 6.94 -19.90 -10.23
CA SER A 118 8.03 -20.86 -10.00
C SER A 118 9.29 -20.25 -9.42
N ALA A 119 9.40 -18.92 -9.36
CA ALA A 119 10.57 -18.20 -8.86
C ALA A 119 10.18 -16.81 -8.34
N ALA A 120 10.98 -16.31 -7.39
CA ALA A 120 10.87 -14.94 -6.91
C ALA A 120 12.25 -14.27 -6.93
N ILE A 121 12.30 -12.98 -7.27
CA ILE A 121 13.50 -12.15 -7.24
C ILE A 121 13.22 -10.97 -6.30
N PHE A 122 14.15 -10.72 -5.39
CA PHE A 122 14.07 -9.64 -4.41
C PHE A 122 15.20 -8.66 -4.70
N GLU A 123 14.87 -7.42 -4.97
CA GLU A 123 15.84 -6.40 -5.40
C GLU A 123 15.46 -5.02 -4.85
N ALA A 124 16.43 -4.13 -4.78
CA ALA A 124 16.16 -2.74 -4.49
C ALA A 124 15.31 -2.11 -5.61
N THR A 125 14.35 -1.26 -5.28
CA THR A 125 13.51 -0.56 -6.26
C THR A 125 14.27 0.50 -7.06
N HIS A 126 15.37 1.02 -6.51
CA HIS A 126 16.22 2.02 -7.18
C HIS A 126 17.23 1.40 -8.15
N GLY A 127 17.71 2.19 -9.11
CA GLY A 127 18.75 1.80 -10.05
C GLY A 127 20.15 1.73 -9.42
N THR A 128 21.16 1.49 -10.26
CA THR A 128 22.58 1.25 -9.87
C THR A 128 23.34 2.48 -9.36
N ALA A 129 22.79 3.68 -9.49
CA ALA A 129 23.36 4.94 -9.03
C ALA A 129 24.88 5.12 -9.35
N PRO A 130 25.31 5.05 -10.61
CA PRO A 130 26.74 4.95 -11.01
C PRO A 130 27.59 6.11 -10.50
N LYS A 131 27.00 7.28 -10.24
CA LYS A 131 27.69 8.45 -9.69
C LYS A 131 28.23 8.23 -8.27
N HIS A 132 27.72 7.23 -7.56
CA HIS A 132 28.07 6.90 -6.18
C HIS A 132 28.91 5.62 -6.08
N ALA A 133 29.24 4.98 -7.21
CA ALA A 133 30.02 3.76 -7.21
C ALA A 133 31.37 3.95 -6.50
N GLY A 134 31.71 3.08 -5.58
CA GLY A 134 32.97 3.12 -4.81
C GLY A 134 33.04 4.17 -3.70
N LEU A 135 31.98 4.96 -3.45
CA LEU A 135 31.99 6.02 -2.45
C LEU A 135 31.52 5.57 -1.06
N ASP A 136 31.06 4.35 -0.90
CA ASP A 136 30.49 3.79 0.35
C ASP A 136 29.47 4.74 1.02
N ARG A 137 28.55 5.29 0.23
CA ARG A 137 27.72 6.41 0.67
C ARG A 137 26.21 6.14 0.62
N ILE A 138 25.76 5.27 -0.33
CA ILE A 138 24.32 5.07 -0.56
C ILE A 138 23.69 4.32 0.62
N ASN A 139 22.43 4.65 0.90
CA ASN A 139 21.62 3.93 1.88
C ASN A 139 21.36 2.48 1.42
N PRO A 140 21.79 1.45 2.15
CA PRO A 140 21.52 0.06 1.80
C PRO A 140 20.15 -0.45 2.27
N GLY A 141 19.33 0.40 2.89
CA GLY A 141 18.05 0.03 3.50
C GLY A 141 17.10 -0.67 2.52
N SER A 142 17.02 -0.20 1.27
CA SER A 142 16.18 -0.82 0.24
C SER A 142 16.57 -2.28 -0.02
N VAL A 143 17.87 -2.58 -0.23
CA VAL A 143 18.31 -3.96 -0.46
C VAL A 143 18.23 -4.81 0.81
N ILE A 144 18.45 -4.24 1.99
CA ILE A 144 18.27 -4.92 3.29
C ILE A 144 16.81 -5.32 3.46
N LEU A 145 15.86 -4.40 3.24
CA LEU A 145 14.42 -4.66 3.35
C LEU A 145 13.93 -5.63 2.27
N SER A 146 14.50 -5.60 1.06
CA SER A 146 14.24 -6.63 0.05
C SER A 146 14.70 -8.01 0.52
N GLY A 147 15.83 -8.09 1.23
CA GLY A 147 16.27 -9.30 1.91
C GLY A 147 15.30 -9.76 3.01
N VAL A 148 14.72 -8.82 3.77
CA VAL A 148 13.66 -9.12 4.76
C VAL A 148 12.45 -9.74 4.06
N MET A 149 11.94 -9.14 2.99
CA MET A 149 10.83 -9.72 2.20
C MET A 149 11.16 -11.12 1.67
N MET A 150 12.41 -11.37 1.27
CA MET A 150 12.85 -12.71 0.85
C MET A 150 12.77 -13.71 2.01
N LEU A 151 13.21 -13.33 3.19
CA LEU A 151 13.16 -14.20 4.38
C LEU A 151 11.72 -14.51 4.78
N GLU A 152 10.84 -13.52 4.77
CA GLU A 152 9.42 -13.69 5.01
C GLU A 152 8.78 -14.64 3.98
N TYR A 153 9.09 -14.45 2.69
CA TYR A 153 8.63 -15.33 1.61
C TYR A 153 9.07 -16.79 1.80
N MET A 154 10.27 -17.02 2.34
CA MET A 154 10.78 -18.34 2.65
C MET A 154 10.25 -18.89 4.00
N GLY A 155 9.46 -18.12 4.76
CA GLY A 155 8.96 -18.52 6.07
C GLY A 155 9.98 -18.40 7.21
N TRP A 156 11.07 -17.65 7.03
CA TRP A 156 12.12 -17.42 8.03
C TRP A 156 11.83 -16.14 8.83
N GLN A 157 10.66 -16.11 9.45
CA GLN A 157 10.12 -14.92 10.11
C GLN A 157 11.02 -14.39 11.21
N GLU A 158 11.61 -15.23 12.04
CA GLU A 158 12.52 -14.82 13.13
C GLU A 158 13.73 -14.02 12.60
N ALA A 159 14.28 -14.43 11.47
CA ALA A 159 15.40 -13.72 10.83
C ALA A 159 14.95 -12.38 10.24
N ALA A 160 13.77 -12.33 9.61
CA ALA A 160 13.17 -11.11 9.08
C ALA A 160 12.92 -10.08 10.20
N ASP A 161 12.33 -10.53 11.30
CA ASP A 161 12.02 -9.69 12.47
C ASP A 161 13.30 -9.14 13.11
N LEU A 162 14.34 -9.96 13.22
CA LEU A 162 15.63 -9.56 13.77
C LEU A 162 16.28 -8.43 12.97
N ILE A 163 16.29 -8.54 11.63
CA ILE A 163 16.85 -7.52 10.75
C ILE A 163 16.01 -6.24 10.82
N THR A 164 14.69 -6.36 10.82
CA THR A 164 13.77 -5.23 10.92
C THR A 164 13.93 -4.47 12.23
N ALA A 165 14.07 -5.20 13.35
CA ALA A 165 14.33 -4.61 14.65
C ALA A 165 15.68 -3.88 14.69
N GLY A 166 16.74 -4.50 14.16
CA GLY A 166 18.07 -3.90 14.05
C GLY A 166 18.08 -2.62 13.21
N LEU A 167 17.38 -2.65 12.05
CA LEU A 167 17.23 -1.47 11.19
C LEU A 167 16.48 -0.34 11.90
N SER A 168 15.38 -0.66 12.57
CA SER A 168 14.59 0.30 13.35
C SER A 168 15.42 0.92 14.48
N ALA A 169 16.21 0.11 15.19
CA ALA A 169 17.08 0.57 16.25
C ALA A 169 18.22 1.46 15.73
N ALA A 170 18.86 1.13 14.62
CA ALA A 170 19.89 1.97 14.01
C ALA A 170 19.33 3.36 13.66
N ILE A 171 18.14 3.42 13.05
CA ILE A 171 17.46 4.68 12.72
C ILE A 171 17.10 5.47 13.99
N ALA A 172 16.53 4.80 15.00
CA ALA A 172 16.17 5.43 16.28
C ALA A 172 17.39 5.99 17.01
N ASN A 173 18.55 5.32 16.93
CA ASN A 173 19.82 5.80 17.46
C ASN A 173 20.53 6.81 16.57
N ARG A 174 19.88 7.21 15.46
CA ARG A 174 20.37 8.23 14.53
C ARG A 174 21.67 7.85 13.79
N GLU A 175 21.96 6.55 13.70
CA GLU A 175 23.09 5.98 12.96
C GLU A 175 22.62 5.73 11.51
N VAL A 176 22.56 6.78 10.69
CA VAL A 176 21.88 6.76 9.38
C VAL A 176 22.77 7.33 8.28
N THR A 177 22.49 6.96 7.04
CA THR A 177 23.14 7.49 5.85
C THR A 177 22.70 8.93 5.54
N TYR A 178 23.41 9.59 4.62
CA TYR A 178 23.26 11.02 4.32
C TYR A 178 21.85 11.45 3.91
N ASP A 179 21.10 10.55 3.26
CA ASP A 179 19.74 10.80 2.77
C ASP A 179 18.72 10.93 3.91
N LEU A 180 18.86 10.09 4.95
CA LEU A 180 18.05 10.19 6.17
C LEU A 180 18.60 11.25 7.12
N ALA A 181 19.92 11.36 7.27
CA ALA A 181 20.57 12.32 8.17
C ALA A 181 20.13 13.77 7.92
N ARG A 182 19.97 14.15 6.65
CA ARG A 182 19.50 15.48 6.24
C ARG A 182 18.05 15.80 6.62
N LEU A 183 17.26 14.78 6.93
CA LEU A 183 15.85 14.91 7.31
C LEU A 183 15.66 14.93 8.83
N MET A 184 16.72 14.67 9.59
CA MET A 184 16.66 14.60 11.07
C MET A 184 16.82 15.97 11.72
N GLU A 185 16.07 16.21 12.79
CA GLU A 185 16.16 17.40 13.65
C GLU A 185 16.54 16.98 15.08
N PRO A 186 17.60 17.53 15.67
CA PRO A 186 18.65 18.33 15.04
C PRO A 186 19.46 17.51 14.02
N PRO A 187 20.24 18.14 13.11
CA PRO A 187 21.05 17.42 12.12
C PRO A 187 22.04 16.41 12.75
N VAL A 188 22.33 15.33 12.05
CA VAL A 188 23.31 14.31 12.49
C VAL A 188 24.38 14.12 11.42
N GLU A 189 25.58 13.73 11.86
CA GLU A 189 26.62 13.30 10.95
C GLU A 189 26.25 11.95 10.34
N PRO A 190 26.25 11.82 9.00
CA PRO A 190 25.86 10.58 8.37
C PRO A 190 26.95 9.51 8.51
N VAL A 191 26.52 8.25 8.65
CA VAL A 191 27.42 7.10 8.50
C VAL A 191 27.55 6.69 7.04
N SER A 192 28.58 5.90 6.73
CA SER A 192 28.75 5.31 5.40
C SER A 192 27.74 4.19 5.14
N CYS A 193 27.66 3.70 3.89
CA CYS A 193 26.83 2.53 3.55
C CYS A 193 27.18 1.30 4.39
N SER A 194 28.47 0.96 4.45
CA SER A 194 28.95 -0.15 5.30
C SER A 194 28.75 0.12 6.78
N GLY A 195 28.99 1.35 7.24
CA GLY A 195 28.77 1.77 8.63
C GLY A 195 27.31 1.66 9.05
N PHE A 196 26.36 1.90 8.16
CA PHE A 196 24.93 1.70 8.43
C PHE A 196 24.59 0.21 8.56
N ALA A 197 25.13 -0.64 7.68
CA ALA A 197 24.96 -2.09 7.80
C ALA A 197 25.54 -2.62 9.12
N ASP A 198 26.72 -2.15 9.52
CA ASP A 198 27.32 -2.48 10.81
C ASP A 198 26.47 -2.00 12.00
N ALA A 199 25.83 -0.84 11.88
CA ALA A 199 24.90 -0.34 12.90
C ALA A 199 23.70 -1.27 13.03
N VAL A 200 23.09 -1.68 11.93
CA VAL A 200 21.97 -2.63 11.93
C VAL A 200 22.37 -3.94 12.63
N ILE A 201 23.55 -4.50 12.31
CA ILE A 201 24.05 -5.74 12.90
C ILE A 201 24.30 -5.59 14.41
N ARG A 202 24.88 -4.47 14.85
CA ARG A 202 25.10 -4.21 16.29
C ARG A 202 23.83 -4.21 17.12
N HIS A 203 22.71 -3.86 16.51
CA HIS A 203 21.41 -3.81 17.17
C HIS A 203 20.61 -5.12 17.06
N PHE A 204 21.19 -6.21 16.53
CA PHE A 204 20.55 -7.52 16.56
C PHE A 204 20.40 -8.00 18.01
N GLY A 205 19.19 -8.24 18.46
CA GLY A 205 18.90 -8.80 19.78
C GLY A 205 18.95 -7.76 20.93
N GLY A 206 18.85 -6.47 20.62
CA GLY A 206 18.69 -5.38 21.59
C GLY A 206 17.25 -5.14 22.01
#